data_ade1bca0c379cbf63b5d17ee5bb49e55
#
_entry.id   ade1bca0c379cbf63b5d17ee5bb49e55
#
_cell.length_a   1.000
_cell.length_b   1.000
_cell.length_c   1.000
_cell.angle_alpha   90.00
_cell.angle_beta   90.00
_cell.angle_gamma   90.00
#
_symmetry.space_group_name_H-M   'P 1'
#
loop_
_entity.id
_entity.type
_entity.pdbx_description
1 polymer ?
#
loop_
_entity_poly.entity_id
_entity_poly.type
_entity_poly.pdbx_seq_one_letter_code
_entity_poly.pdbx_strand_id
1 'polypeptide(L)'
;MFATAGFENNGTIIIDTPSNVELGGVIMNRESGVITILNNQGNVTLDGGALNNAGTLNLINASLGTVDKPVWVQGGTVNMAKNSTLFAQPGISYDTLTTINVDPTTVNTVYIDNPGDKTQTGNVALNGVSENTLFGIADLTSKPVSATYTLNADKTSYTLTIGLANGNTVTYGTITPADGYVPSSTQIVEDSANNGWLIESDSSEACFLAGSMIRTVSGDVRVEEIRLGDTLVTFDWKNGCDVTRTVVWVAKAHTTVRSGLPADEAGYPVRVLKDAIAEGVPYKDMLITAEHCLFFEDKFVPVRMLVNGRSVFYDTSITSYDYYHVETQDHSVIIADGMLTESYPDTGNRASFRQEGKVAALRAAGKRTWDQDAAAPLCISRSFVEPLFRALEDRTGTVAGSKTPLAPATLHRDADLHLMMGNGAVIRPVRYDGQTYSFMLPAGTETVRILSRASRPSDVVGPFVDDRRSLGVAVRAIQFISNTQRTEVTTYRDDATLNGWYPAQGQISVWTNGNAVLPLSEQTDGKMGMLMITADRAEGYLAEPEQAAPALARSA
;
A
#
# COMPACT_ATOMS: atom_id res chain seq x y z
N MET A 1 -10.09 31.73 10.99
CA MET A 1 -11.38 32.41 11.31
C MET A 1 -12.14 31.45 12.18
N PHE A 2 -12.42 31.80 13.42
CA PHE A 2 -13.14 30.91 14.35
C PHE A 2 -14.59 31.37 14.35
N ALA A 3 -15.48 30.59 13.74
CA ALA A 3 -16.90 30.74 13.98
C ALA A 3 -17.21 29.93 15.25
N THR A 4 -17.46 30.60 16.39
CA THR A 4 -17.81 29.93 17.65
C THR A 4 -19.28 29.54 17.74
N ALA A 5 -20.08 29.89 16.76
CA ALA A 5 -21.47 29.46 16.59
C ALA A 5 -21.65 28.80 15.25
N GLY A 6 -22.43 27.72 15.18
CA GLY A 6 -22.78 27.07 13.94
C GLY A 6 -23.40 28.04 12.93
N PHE A 7 -23.36 27.68 11.64
CA PHE A 7 -23.94 28.49 10.58
C PHE A 7 -24.79 27.65 9.62
N GLU A 8 -25.69 28.33 8.91
CA GLU A 8 -26.51 27.74 7.88
C GLU A 8 -26.07 28.27 6.51
N ASN A 9 -25.83 27.37 5.55
CA ASN A 9 -25.42 27.70 4.19
C ASN A 9 -26.51 27.35 3.19
N ASN A 10 -27.02 28.36 2.50
CA ASN A 10 -27.96 28.24 1.39
C ASN A 10 -27.34 28.70 0.05
N GLY A 11 -26.07 29.06 0.05
CA GLY A 11 -25.30 29.57 -1.10
C GLY A 11 -24.00 28.83 -1.30
N THR A 12 -22.94 29.53 -1.67
CA THR A 12 -21.62 28.97 -1.91
C THR A 12 -20.61 29.46 -0.89
N ILE A 13 -19.91 28.52 -0.24
CA ILE A 13 -18.76 28.78 0.62
C ILE A 13 -17.54 28.12 -0.01
N ILE A 14 -16.45 28.89 -0.13
CA ILE A 14 -15.16 28.39 -0.57
C ILE A 14 -14.15 28.56 0.57
N ILE A 15 -13.49 27.46 0.94
CA ILE A 15 -12.39 27.44 1.89
C ILE A 15 -11.13 27.10 1.09
N ASP A 16 -10.32 28.11 0.84
CA ASP A 16 -9.06 28.01 0.11
C ASP A 16 -7.94 28.57 1.00
N THR A 17 -7.23 27.69 1.69
CA THR A 17 -6.18 28.08 2.62
C THR A 17 -5.16 26.95 2.80
N PRO A 18 -3.86 27.27 2.86
CA PRO A 18 -2.82 26.29 3.10
C PRO A 18 -2.66 25.93 4.60
N SER A 19 -3.47 26.47 5.48
CA SER A 19 -3.36 26.30 6.93
C SER A 19 -4.53 25.51 7.49
N ASN A 20 -4.33 24.92 8.68
CA ASN A 20 -5.42 24.29 9.42
C ASN A 20 -6.55 25.30 9.69
N VAL A 21 -7.78 24.84 9.47
CA VAL A 21 -9.00 25.61 9.70
C VAL A 21 -9.89 24.83 10.64
N GLU A 22 -10.33 25.45 11.71
CA GLU A 22 -11.34 24.91 12.60
C GLU A 22 -12.63 25.71 12.45
N LEU A 23 -13.72 25.01 12.14
CA LEU A 23 -15.05 25.59 12.03
C LEU A 23 -15.84 25.19 13.28
N GLY A 24 -16.35 26.18 14.01
CA GLY A 24 -17.07 25.96 15.26
C GLY A 24 -18.57 25.71 15.06
N GLY A 25 -19.15 24.93 15.97
CA GLY A 25 -20.58 24.66 16.05
C GLY A 25 -21.11 23.73 14.96
N VAL A 26 -22.44 23.56 14.93
CA VAL A 26 -23.11 22.73 13.93
C VAL A 26 -23.24 23.47 12.61
N ILE A 27 -22.74 22.87 11.53
CA ILE A 27 -22.87 23.42 10.17
C ILE A 27 -24.07 22.77 9.50
N MET A 28 -24.97 23.60 8.99
CA MET A 28 -26.16 23.14 8.24
C MET A 28 -26.00 23.57 6.78
N ASN A 29 -25.58 22.66 5.91
CA ASN A 29 -25.50 22.89 4.48
C ASN A 29 -26.83 22.45 3.85
N ARG A 30 -27.66 23.41 3.45
CA ARG A 30 -29.00 23.18 2.91
C ARG A 30 -28.94 22.62 1.48
N GLU A 31 -30.07 22.17 0.92
CA GLU A 31 -30.17 21.55 -0.41
C GLU A 31 -29.53 22.38 -1.53
N SER A 32 -29.65 23.69 -1.49
CA SER A 32 -29.00 24.60 -2.45
C SER A 32 -27.57 25.00 -2.06
N GLY A 33 -27.12 24.62 -0.87
CA GLY A 33 -25.82 24.98 -0.33
C GLY A 33 -24.67 24.20 -0.98
N VAL A 34 -23.61 24.89 -1.33
CA VAL A 34 -22.36 24.28 -1.82
C VAL A 34 -21.22 24.75 -0.93
N ILE A 35 -20.48 23.80 -0.34
CA ILE A 35 -19.24 24.07 0.38
C ILE A 35 -18.11 23.45 -0.44
N THR A 36 -17.08 24.21 -0.75
CA THR A 36 -15.90 23.72 -1.47
C THR A 36 -14.65 24.00 -0.65
N ILE A 37 -13.90 22.95 -0.37
CA ILE A 37 -12.59 23.01 0.29
C ILE A 37 -11.53 22.72 -0.79
N LEU A 38 -10.64 23.69 -1.02
CA LEU A 38 -9.66 23.68 -2.10
C LEU A 38 -8.23 23.72 -1.56
N ASN A 39 -7.31 22.96 -2.18
CA ASN A 39 -5.86 23.08 -2.02
C ASN A 39 -5.39 23.25 -0.56
N ASN A 40 -6.13 22.67 0.36
CA ASN A 40 -5.84 22.79 1.78
C ASN A 40 -4.67 21.86 2.14
N GLN A 41 -3.48 22.40 2.33
CA GLN A 41 -2.31 21.67 2.81
C GLN A 41 -2.38 21.36 4.33
N GLY A 42 -3.34 21.94 5.04
CA GLY A 42 -3.69 21.61 6.42
C GLY A 42 -4.99 20.79 6.45
N ASN A 43 -5.54 20.63 7.65
CA ASN A 43 -6.81 19.93 7.86
C ASN A 43 -7.93 20.94 8.14
N VAL A 44 -9.10 20.71 7.58
CA VAL A 44 -10.34 21.38 8.03
C VAL A 44 -11.01 20.48 9.06
N THR A 45 -11.19 20.98 10.26
CA THR A 45 -11.85 20.27 11.37
C THR A 45 -13.11 20.99 11.81
N LEU A 46 -14.04 20.25 12.42
CA LEU A 46 -15.25 20.81 13.00
C LEU A 46 -15.19 20.70 14.52
N ASP A 47 -15.36 21.84 15.20
CA ASP A 47 -15.57 21.87 16.66
C ASP A 47 -17.03 21.46 16.93
N GLY A 48 -17.21 20.29 17.57
CA GLY A 48 -18.53 19.66 17.70
C GLY A 48 -18.81 18.59 16.65
N GLY A 49 -17.96 18.44 15.63
CA GLY A 49 -17.86 17.25 14.78
C GLY A 49 -18.99 17.01 13.77
N ALA A 50 -20.04 17.87 13.65
CA ALA A 50 -21.22 17.59 12.84
C ALA A 50 -21.39 18.55 11.66
N LEU A 51 -21.58 17.98 10.48
CA LEU A 51 -22.01 18.64 9.25
C LEU A 51 -23.32 18.04 8.78
N ASN A 52 -24.43 18.71 9.00
CA ASN A 52 -25.73 18.37 8.43
C ASN A 52 -25.74 18.81 6.97
N ASN A 53 -25.43 17.88 6.05
CA ASN A 53 -25.25 18.17 4.64
C ASN A 53 -26.45 17.70 3.82
N ALA A 54 -27.43 18.58 3.60
CA ALA A 54 -28.49 18.33 2.61
C ALA A 54 -28.06 18.74 1.18
N GLY A 55 -27.00 19.54 1.05
CA GLY A 55 -26.46 20.07 -0.20
C GLY A 55 -25.23 19.31 -0.70
N THR A 56 -24.28 20.06 -1.24
CA THR A 56 -23.05 19.54 -1.81
C THR A 56 -21.82 20.01 -1.05
N LEU A 57 -20.92 19.08 -0.76
CA LEU A 57 -19.57 19.32 -0.24
C LEU A 57 -18.55 18.84 -1.26
N ASN A 58 -17.64 19.70 -1.68
CA ASN A 58 -16.54 19.35 -2.58
C ASN A 58 -15.21 19.40 -1.82
N LEU A 59 -14.45 18.32 -1.88
CA LEU A 59 -13.08 18.21 -1.40
C LEU A 59 -12.15 18.06 -2.61
N ILE A 60 -11.26 19.03 -2.83
CA ILE A 60 -10.37 19.06 -3.98
C ILE A 60 -8.94 19.30 -3.50
N ASN A 61 -8.11 18.25 -3.45
CA ASN A 61 -6.79 18.27 -2.85
C ASN A 61 -6.85 18.76 -1.38
N ALA A 62 -7.77 18.20 -0.60
CA ALA A 62 -8.12 18.71 0.72
C ALA A 62 -8.44 17.59 1.71
N SER A 63 -8.18 17.84 2.99
CA SER A 63 -8.54 16.94 4.09
C SER A 63 -9.63 17.54 4.96
N LEU A 64 -10.70 16.76 5.20
CA LEU A 64 -11.76 17.09 6.14
C LEU A 64 -11.77 16.12 7.31
N GLY A 65 -11.60 16.64 8.51
CA GLY A 65 -11.41 15.87 9.73
C GLY A 65 -9.97 15.43 9.95
N THR A 66 -9.74 14.79 11.07
CA THR A 66 -8.51 14.07 11.45
C THR A 66 -8.89 12.86 12.30
N VAL A 67 -7.94 11.99 12.62
CA VAL A 67 -8.16 10.86 13.54
C VAL A 67 -8.74 11.34 14.88
N ASP A 68 -8.16 12.40 15.48
CA ASP A 68 -8.60 12.94 16.77
C ASP A 68 -9.91 13.74 16.67
N LYS A 69 -10.25 14.23 15.48
CA LYS A 69 -11.45 15.03 15.21
C LYS A 69 -12.14 14.55 13.93
N PRO A 70 -12.68 13.33 13.92
CA PRO A 70 -13.43 12.85 12.77
C PRO A 70 -14.72 13.65 12.60
N VAL A 71 -15.16 13.77 11.35
CA VAL A 71 -16.32 14.59 11.01
C VAL A 71 -17.55 13.71 10.78
N TRP A 72 -18.64 14.13 11.36
CA TRP A 72 -19.91 13.53 11.17
C TRP A 72 -20.69 14.20 10.02
N VAL A 73 -20.63 13.60 8.82
CA VAL A 73 -21.36 14.09 7.65
C VAL A 73 -22.69 13.36 7.54
N GLN A 74 -23.80 14.12 7.58
CA GLN A 74 -25.15 13.59 7.53
C GLN A 74 -25.86 13.97 6.25
N GLY A 75 -26.11 13.00 5.38
CA GLY A 75 -26.86 13.16 4.14
C GLY A 75 -26.10 13.91 3.03
N GLY A 76 -26.83 14.25 1.99
CA GLY A 76 -26.33 15.01 0.83
C GLY A 76 -25.24 14.33 0.03
N THR A 77 -24.48 15.13 -0.69
CA THR A 77 -23.42 14.67 -1.59
C THR A 77 -22.05 15.22 -1.17
N VAL A 78 -21.05 14.34 -1.13
CA VAL A 78 -19.64 14.68 -0.99
C VAL A 78 -18.93 14.28 -2.26
N ASN A 79 -18.26 15.21 -2.93
CA ASN A 79 -17.42 14.93 -4.09
C ASN A 79 -15.95 15.06 -3.69
N MET A 80 -15.14 14.04 -3.97
CA MET A 80 -13.73 13.96 -3.62
C MET A 80 -12.88 13.83 -4.89
N ALA A 81 -11.86 14.68 -5.00
CA ALA A 81 -10.93 14.68 -6.14
C ALA A 81 -9.52 15.15 -5.72
N LYS A 82 -8.52 14.80 -6.52
CA LYS A 82 -7.13 15.29 -6.41
C LYS A 82 -6.48 15.06 -5.05
N ASN A 83 -6.43 13.80 -4.62
CA ASN A 83 -5.80 13.39 -3.35
C ASN A 83 -6.51 13.96 -2.10
N SER A 84 -7.83 13.86 -2.09
CA SER A 84 -8.61 14.32 -0.94
C SER A 84 -8.81 13.22 0.09
N THR A 85 -8.91 13.62 1.36
CA THR A 85 -9.12 12.72 2.48
C THR A 85 -10.33 13.15 3.30
N LEU A 86 -11.17 12.19 3.66
CA LEU A 86 -12.30 12.37 4.56
C LEU A 86 -12.16 11.44 5.76
N PHE A 87 -12.07 11.99 6.97
CA PHE A 87 -12.14 11.23 8.21
C PHE A 87 -13.60 11.27 8.71
N ALA A 88 -14.33 10.19 8.43
CA ALA A 88 -15.74 10.08 8.78
C ALA A 88 -15.92 9.39 10.13
N GLN A 89 -16.74 9.98 10.99
CA GLN A 89 -17.20 9.34 12.21
C GLN A 89 -18.21 8.22 11.84
N PRO A 90 -18.11 7.00 12.41
CA PRO A 90 -19.05 5.94 12.12
C PRO A 90 -20.46 6.32 12.55
N GLY A 91 -21.41 6.00 11.68
CA GLY A 91 -22.79 6.36 11.89
C GLY A 91 -23.41 5.72 13.12
N ILE A 92 -23.87 6.53 14.03
CA ILE A 92 -25.08 6.21 14.80
C ILE A 92 -26.22 6.25 13.78
N SER A 93 -27.11 5.28 13.85
CA SER A 93 -28.30 5.12 12.99
C SER A 93 -28.95 6.45 12.60
N TYR A 94 -28.76 6.90 11.37
CA TYR A 94 -29.46 8.04 10.78
C TYR A 94 -30.18 7.59 9.52
N ASP A 95 -31.40 8.11 9.36
CA ASP A 95 -32.30 7.81 8.25
C ASP A 95 -31.82 8.35 6.89
N THR A 96 -30.71 9.10 6.84
CA THR A 96 -30.20 9.73 5.62
C THR A 96 -28.83 9.18 5.21
N LEU A 97 -28.81 8.49 4.07
CA LEU A 97 -27.61 7.99 3.43
C LEU A 97 -26.76 9.17 2.88
N THR A 98 -25.48 9.21 3.21
CA THR A 98 -24.53 10.13 2.58
C THR A 98 -23.99 9.52 1.29
N THR A 99 -24.08 10.25 0.18
CA THR A 99 -23.48 9.84 -1.10
C THR A 99 -22.08 10.45 -1.23
N ILE A 100 -21.07 9.62 -1.40
CA ILE A 100 -19.69 10.05 -1.64
C ILE A 100 -19.33 9.66 -3.07
N ASN A 101 -19.07 10.64 -3.92
CA ASN A 101 -18.55 10.44 -5.27
C ASN A 101 -17.03 10.65 -5.23
N VAL A 102 -16.27 9.66 -5.63
CA VAL A 102 -14.82 9.76 -5.73
C VAL A 102 -14.39 9.87 -7.19
N ASP A 103 -13.44 10.74 -7.47
CA ASP A 103 -12.82 10.83 -8.80
C ASP A 103 -11.94 9.58 -9.00
N PRO A 104 -12.27 8.71 -9.96
CA PRO A 104 -11.55 7.46 -10.17
C PRO A 104 -10.13 7.64 -10.70
N THR A 105 -9.80 8.84 -11.19
CA THR A 105 -8.49 9.14 -11.80
C THR A 105 -7.46 9.65 -10.80
N THR A 106 -7.85 9.89 -9.55
CA THR A 106 -6.97 10.44 -8.50
C THR A 106 -7.12 9.66 -7.21
N VAL A 107 -6.04 9.60 -6.42
CA VAL A 107 -6.09 8.93 -5.11
C VAL A 107 -6.99 9.73 -4.16
N ASN A 108 -7.97 9.06 -3.57
CA ASN A 108 -8.85 9.64 -2.56
C ASN A 108 -9.04 8.65 -1.42
N THR A 109 -9.00 9.12 -0.18
CA THR A 109 -9.08 8.26 1.00
C THR A 109 -10.31 8.57 1.84
N VAL A 110 -11.06 7.52 2.18
CA VAL A 110 -12.20 7.61 3.10
C VAL A 110 -11.90 6.79 4.34
N TYR A 111 -11.73 7.45 5.49
CA TYR A 111 -11.55 6.80 6.78
C TYR A 111 -12.86 6.65 7.52
N ILE A 112 -13.03 5.50 8.17
CA ILE A 112 -14.00 5.28 9.25
C ILE A 112 -13.23 5.24 10.58
N ASP A 113 -13.57 6.11 11.51
CA ASP A 113 -13.06 6.09 12.86
C ASP A 113 -13.67 4.92 13.64
N ASN A 114 -12.83 4.11 14.31
CA ASN A 114 -13.31 2.93 15.06
C ASN A 114 -12.64 2.77 16.43
N PRO A 115 -12.84 3.70 17.37
CA PRO A 115 -12.28 3.60 18.69
C PRO A 115 -12.81 2.36 19.44
N GLY A 116 -11.86 1.50 19.87
CA GLY A 116 -12.15 0.28 20.62
C GLY A 116 -12.60 -0.90 19.77
N ASP A 117 -12.21 -0.94 18.50
CA ASP A 117 -12.30 -2.10 17.58
C ASP A 117 -13.69 -2.76 17.54
N LYS A 118 -14.73 -1.96 17.45
CA LYS A 118 -16.12 -2.44 17.45
C LYS A 118 -16.55 -2.93 16.07
N THR A 119 -17.58 -3.76 16.03
CA THR A 119 -18.29 -4.02 14.77
C THR A 119 -19.04 -2.77 14.36
N GLN A 120 -18.74 -2.28 13.15
CA GLN A 120 -19.29 -1.04 12.62
C GLN A 120 -19.73 -1.18 11.17
N THR A 121 -20.76 -0.44 10.81
CA THR A 121 -21.20 -0.32 9.42
C THR A 121 -21.25 1.15 9.03
N GLY A 122 -20.42 1.54 8.07
CA GLY A 122 -20.49 2.86 7.45
C GLY A 122 -21.74 2.93 6.56
N ASN A 123 -22.68 3.78 6.93
CA ASN A 123 -23.90 4.00 6.13
C ASN A 123 -23.64 5.05 5.05
N VAL A 124 -22.82 4.69 4.06
CA VAL A 124 -22.44 5.56 2.94
C VAL A 124 -22.63 4.82 1.61
N ALA A 125 -23.03 5.57 0.59
CA ALA A 125 -22.95 5.11 -0.80
C ALA A 125 -21.71 5.74 -1.45
N LEU A 126 -20.74 4.91 -1.84
CA LEU A 126 -19.52 5.33 -2.52
C LEU A 126 -19.64 5.04 -4.01
N ASN A 127 -19.57 6.08 -4.83
CA ASN A 127 -19.66 5.97 -6.29
C ASN A 127 -18.33 6.37 -6.95
N GLY A 128 -18.03 5.75 -8.08
CA GLY A 128 -16.81 6.02 -8.83
C GLY A 128 -15.57 5.38 -8.20
N VAL A 129 -15.75 4.36 -7.35
CA VAL A 129 -14.64 3.64 -6.72
C VAL A 129 -13.79 2.95 -7.76
N SER A 130 -12.48 3.13 -7.64
CA SER A 130 -11.45 2.53 -8.51
C SER A 130 -10.29 2.01 -7.65
N GLU A 131 -9.26 1.52 -8.29
CA GLU A 131 -7.99 1.17 -7.65
C GLU A 131 -7.33 2.35 -6.91
N ASN A 132 -7.71 3.58 -7.25
CA ASN A 132 -7.24 4.82 -6.62
C ASN A 132 -8.04 5.20 -5.36
N THR A 133 -9.06 4.42 -4.99
CA THR A 133 -9.85 4.68 -3.78
C THR A 133 -9.29 3.87 -2.62
N LEU A 134 -8.84 4.56 -1.58
CA LEU A 134 -8.33 3.96 -0.36
C LEU A 134 -9.42 3.96 0.71
N PHE A 135 -9.60 2.81 1.38
CA PHE A 135 -10.53 2.67 2.49
C PHE A 135 -9.73 2.60 3.79
N GLY A 136 -9.83 3.63 4.61
CA GLY A 136 -9.08 3.75 5.85
C GLY A 136 -9.92 3.37 7.08
N ILE A 137 -9.30 2.73 8.06
CA ILE A 137 -9.86 2.59 9.39
C ILE A 137 -8.89 3.24 10.36
N ALA A 138 -9.33 4.29 11.04
CA ALA A 138 -8.54 5.02 12.00
C ALA A 138 -8.83 4.56 13.44
N ASP A 139 -7.94 4.90 14.36
CA ASP A 139 -8.03 4.64 15.79
C ASP A 139 -8.30 3.16 16.15
N LEU A 140 -7.67 2.24 15.41
CA LEU A 140 -7.72 0.81 15.69
C LEU A 140 -6.59 0.39 16.64
N THR A 141 -6.96 -0.44 17.62
CA THR A 141 -6.00 -1.17 18.47
C THR A 141 -5.66 -2.56 17.92
N SER A 142 -6.54 -3.13 17.07
CA SER A 142 -6.36 -4.45 16.45
C SER A 142 -6.08 -4.33 14.97
N LYS A 143 -5.06 -5.04 14.50
CA LYS A 143 -4.77 -5.16 13.07
C LYS A 143 -5.94 -5.80 12.31
N PRO A 144 -6.39 -5.26 11.16
CA PRO A 144 -7.26 -5.98 10.25
C PRO A 144 -6.59 -7.26 9.73
N VAL A 145 -7.34 -8.36 9.69
CA VAL A 145 -6.85 -9.67 9.26
C VAL A 145 -7.43 -10.12 7.92
N SER A 146 -8.47 -9.46 7.47
CA SER A 146 -9.07 -9.71 6.16
C SER A 146 -9.81 -8.48 5.64
N ALA A 147 -9.88 -8.33 4.34
CA ALA A 147 -10.74 -7.38 3.68
C ALA A 147 -11.33 -8.05 2.42
N THR A 148 -12.63 -8.02 2.26
CA THR A 148 -13.31 -8.80 1.21
C THR A 148 -14.44 -7.99 0.61
N TYR A 149 -14.46 -7.88 -0.72
CA TYR A 149 -15.59 -7.36 -1.46
C TYR A 149 -16.62 -8.46 -1.71
N THR A 150 -17.89 -8.15 -1.44
CA THR A 150 -19.03 -9.01 -1.74
C THR A 150 -19.95 -8.30 -2.70
N LEU A 151 -20.24 -8.93 -3.84
CA LEU A 151 -21.20 -8.40 -4.82
C LEU A 151 -22.61 -8.41 -4.21
N ASN A 152 -23.29 -7.28 -4.26
CA ASN A 152 -24.63 -7.11 -3.72
C ASN A 152 -25.70 -7.74 -4.65
N ALA A 153 -26.92 -7.85 -4.14
CA ALA A 153 -28.03 -8.45 -4.87
C ALA A 153 -28.42 -7.70 -6.16
N ASP A 154 -28.11 -6.39 -6.23
CA ASP A 154 -28.31 -5.55 -7.41
C ASP A 154 -27.35 -5.86 -8.57
N LYS A 155 -26.30 -6.65 -8.31
CA LYS A 155 -25.25 -7.04 -9.26
C LYS A 155 -24.46 -5.88 -9.87
N THR A 156 -24.55 -4.70 -9.30
CA THR A 156 -23.88 -3.47 -9.76
C THR A 156 -23.06 -2.80 -8.68
N SER A 157 -23.31 -3.13 -7.43
CA SER A 157 -22.60 -2.59 -6.29
C SER A 157 -21.98 -3.70 -5.42
N TYR A 158 -21.06 -3.29 -4.55
CA TYR A 158 -20.31 -4.17 -3.65
C TYR A 158 -20.41 -3.67 -2.21
N THR A 159 -20.16 -4.57 -1.29
CA THR A 159 -19.91 -4.27 0.12
C THR A 159 -18.49 -4.71 0.45
N LEU A 160 -17.66 -3.82 1.03
CA LEU A 160 -16.35 -4.15 1.57
C LEU A 160 -16.49 -4.46 3.05
N THR A 161 -16.16 -5.68 3.44
CA THR A 161 -16.13 -6.14 4.84
C THR A 161 -14.68 -6.37 5.26
N ILE A 162 -14.27 -5.72 6.33
CA ILE A 162 -12.92 -5.78 6.90
C ILE A 162 -13.04 -6.49 8.25
N GLY A 163 -12.39 -7.65 8.37
CA GLY A 163 -12.35 -8.44 9.60
C GLY A 163 -11.19 -8.00 10.50
N LEU A 164 -11.47 -7.80 11.79
CA LEU A 164 -10.48 -7.45 12.80
C LEU A 164 -10.02 -8.70 13.57
N ALA A 165 -8.83 -8.64 14.14
CA ALA A 165 -8.23 -9.78 14.87
C ALA A 165 -9.07 -10.22 16.09
N ASN A 166 -9.88 -9.32 16.66
CA ASN A 166 -10.80 -9.62 17.76
C ASN A 166 -12.13 -10.27 17.32
N GLY A 167 -12.31 -10.54 16.02
CA GLY A 167 -13.51 -11.14 15.44
C GLY A 167 -14.62 -10.13 15.05
N ASN A 168 -14.43 -8.84 15.33
CA ASN A 168 -15.32 -7.79 14.90
C ASN A 168 -15.09 -7.42 13.42
N THR A 169 -16.02 -6.67 12.84
CA THR A 169 -15.96 -6.27 11.43
C THR A 169 -16.26 -4.79 11.25
N VAL A 170 -15.55 -4.17 10.30
CA VAL A 170 -15.91 -2.85 9.78
C VAL A 170 -16.40 -3.02 8.35
N THR A 171 -17.55 -2.45 8.05
CA THR A 171 -18.18 -2.61 6.74
C THR A 171 -18.38 -1.25 6.09
N TYR A 172 -17.84 -1.08 4.89
CA TYR A 172 -18.21 0.00 3.99
C TYR A 172 -19.48 -0.42 3.22
N GLY A 173 -20.46 0.48 3.19
CA GLY A 173 -21.80 0.20 2.69
C GLY A 173 -21.88 -0.12 1.20
N THR A 174 -22.69 0.65 0.44
CA THR A 174 -22.86 0.42 -0.99
C THR A 174 -21.72 1.05 -1.78
N ILE A 175 -20.90 0.22 -2.42
CA ILE A 175 -19.75 0.64 -3.26
C ILE A 175 -20.12 0.42 -4.72
N THR A 176 -20.23 1.50 -5.48
CA THR A 176 -20.45 1.45 -6.93
C THR A 176 -19.13 1.75 -7.64
N PRO A 177 -18.56 0.78 -8.34
CA PRO A 177 -17.31 0.96 -9.07
C PRO A 177 -17.43 1.98 -10.20
N ALA A 178 -16.30 2.58 -10.57
CA ALA A 178 -16.16 3.33 -11.80
C ALA A 178 -16.30 2.39 -13.02
N ASP A 179 -16.61 2.97 -14.19
CA ASP A 179 -16.75 2.20 -15.43
C ASP A 179 -15.47 1.42 -15.74
N GLY A 180 -15.60 0.12 -15.89
CA GLY A 180 -14.50 -0.79 -16.21
C GLY A 180 -13.70 -1.30 -15.00
N TYR A 181 -13.90 -0.76 -13.80
CA TYR A 181 -13.28 -1.27 -12.59
C TYR A 181 -14.15 -2.33 -11.91
N VAL A 182 -13.53 -3.41 -11.48
CA VAL A 182 -14.17 -4.47 -10.69
C VAL A 182 -13.37 -4.65 -9.40
N PRO A 183 -13.95 -4.35 -8.22
CA PRO A 183 -13.28 -4.58 -6.95
C PRO A 183 -12.89 -6.04 -6.76
N SER A 184 -11.63 -6.28 -6.43
CA SER A 184 -11.07 -7.63 -6.39
C SER A 184 -10.30 -7.90 -5.10
N SER A 185 -9.04 -8.26 -5.26
CA SER A 185 -8.11 -8.47 -4.16
C SER A 185 -7.80 -7.16 -3.44
N THR A 186 -7.50 -7.29 -2.15
CA THR A 186 -7.18 -6.15 -1.30
C THR A 186 -5.86 -6.38 -0.59
N GLN A 187 -5.08 -5.33 -0.45
CA GLN A 187 -3.91 -5.28 0.41
C GLN A 187 -4.24 -4.48 1.67
N ILE A 188 -3.78 -4.96 2.82
CA ILE A 188 -3.94 -4.27 4.11
C ILE A 188 -2.60 -3.64 4.48
N VAL A 189 -2.54 -2.31 4.44
CA VAL A 189 -1.33 -1.52 4.69
C VAL A 189 -1.47 -0.74 5.99
N GLU A 190 -0.43 -0.73 6.81
CA GLU A 190 -0.42 0.08 8.03
C GLU A 190 -0.29 1.56 7.68
N ASP A 191 -1.17 2.37 8.24
CA ASP A 191 -1.11 3.83 8.16
C ASP A 191 -0.74 4.42 9.53
N SER A 192 0.54 4.41 9.81
CA SER A 192 1.07 4.92 11.08
C SER A 192 0.87 6.42 11.27
N ALA A 193 0.69 7.18 10.19
CA ALA A 193 0.43 8.62 10.26
C ALA A 193 -0.94 8.93 10.87
N ASN A 194 -1.91 8.04 10.64
CA ASN A 194 -3.29 8.20 11.08
C ASN A 194 -3.71 7.15 12.13
N ASN A 195 -2.76 6.51 12.80
CA ASN A 195 -3.03 5.46 13.80
C ASN A 195 -4.05 4.44 13.31
N GLY A 196 -3.84 3.92 12.11
CA GLY A 196 -4.85 3.10 11.44
C GLY A 196 -4.30 2.18 10.36
N TRP A 197 -5.21 1.74 9.52
CA TRP A 197 -4.94 0.82 8.43
C TRP A 197 -5.66 1.27 7.17
N LEU A 198 -5.00 1.12 6.03
CA LEU A 198 -5.57 1.31 4.71
C LEU A 198 -5.86 -0.04 4.06
N ILE A 199 -7.00 -0.12 3.42
CA ILE A 199 -7.36 -1.19 2.51
C ILE A 199 -7.22 -0.61 1.11
N GLU A 200 -6.27 -1.13 0.37
CA GLU A 200 -5.96 -0.75 -1.00
C GLU A 200 -6.38 -1.86 -1.95
N SER A 201 -6.72 -1.51 -3.17
CA SER A 201 -6.81 -2.52 -4.22
C SER A 201 -5.42 -3.10 -4.49
N ASP A 202 -5.31 -4.41 -4.47
CA ASP A 202 -4.07 -5.08 -4.82
C ASP A 202 -3.86 -4.97 -6.34
N SER A 203 -2.96 -4.09 -6.76
CA SER A 203 -2.51 -3.96 -8.15
C SER A 203 -1.41 -4.96 -8.51
N SER A 204 -1.07 -5.87 -7.59
CA SER A 204 0.05 -6.81 -7.70
C SER A 204 -0.25 -8.06 -8.56
N GLU A 205 -1.20 -7.96 -9.46
CA GLU A 205 -1.56 -9.09 -10.35
C GLU A 205 -0.46 -9.40 -11.36
N ALA A 206 -0.17 -10.69 -11.54
CA ALA A 206 0.81 -11.20 -12.52
C ALA A 206 0.23 -11.16 -13.95
N CYS A 207 0.55 -10.12 -14.73
CA CYS A 207 -0.11 -9.85 -16.01
C CYS A 207 0.85 -9.43 -17.11
N PHE A 208 0.41 -9.66 -18.37
CA PHE A 208 1.03 -9.12 -19.57
C PHE A 208 0.36 -7.81 -19.99
N LEU A 209 1.13 -6.88 -20.53
CA LEU A 209 0.55 -5.71 -21.20
C LEU A 209 0.23 -6.03 -22.67
N ALA A 210 -0.64 -5.20 -23.25
CA ALA A 210 -0.99 -5.30 -24.67
C ALA A 210 0.26 -5.33 -25.59
N GLY A 211 0.24 -6.19 -26.58
CA GLY A 211 1.34 -6.40 -27.52
C GLY A 211 2.41 -7.39 -27.06
N SER A 212 2.32 -7.99 -25.87
CA SER A 212 3.15 -9.16 -25.51
C SER A 212 2.82 -10.34 -26.43
N MET A 213 3.83 -11.00 -26.96
CA MET A 213 3.68 -12.06 -27.97
C MET A 213 3.77 -13.44 -27.31
N ILE A 214 2.65 -14.14 -27.24
CA ILE A 214 2.54 -15.47 -26.61
C ILE A 214 2.76 -16.55 -27.65
N ARG A 215 3.61 -17.55 -27.36
CA ARG A 215 3.94 -18.65 -28.24
C ARG A 215 2.79 -19.65 -28.32
N THR A 216 2.20 -19.78 -29.52
CA THR A 216 1.18 -20.78 -29.84
C THR A 216 1.73 -21.83 -30.81
N VAL A 217 1.00 -22.91 -31.03
CA VAL A 217 1.35 -23.92 -32.06
C VAL A 217 1.34 -23.35 -33.47
N SER A 218 0.69 -22.21 -33.70
CA SER A 218 0.61 -21.53 -35.00
C SER A 218 1.60 -20.38 -35.15
N GLY A 219 2.48 -20.17 -34.14
CA GLY A 219 3.41 -19.05 -34.06
C GLY A 219 3.08 -18.09 -32.92
N ASP A 220 3.80 -16.98 -32.83
CA ASP A 220 3.61 -16.01 -31.80
C ASP A 220 2.37 -15.11 -32.07
N VAL A 221 1.48 -15.01 -31.11
CA VAL A 221 0.21 -14.26 -31.17
C VAL A 221 0.18 -13.21 -30.08
N ARG A 222 -0.36 -12.02 -30.36
CA ARG A 222 -0.51 -10.97 -29.34
C ARG A 222 -1.41 -11.44 -28.21
N VAL A 223 -1.08 -11.10 -26.97
CA VAL A 223 -1.84 -11.52 -25.78
C VAL A 223 -3.31 -11.11 -25.87
N GLU A 224 -3.59 -9.92 -26.40
CA GLU A 224 -4.95 -9.41 -26.61
C GLU A 224 -5.75 -10.16 -27.70
N GLU A 225 -5.08 -11.00 -28.50
CA GLU A 225 -5.68 -11.82 -29.55
C GLU A 225 -5.86 -13.28 -29.14
N ILE A 226 -5.26 -13.72 -28.03
CA ILE A 226 -5.41 -15.07 -27.46
C ILE A 226 -6.87 -15.31 -27.08
N ARG A 227 -7.38 -16.50 -27.38
CA ARG A 227 -8.77 -16.89 -27.13
C ARG A 227 -8.85 -18.19 -26.34
N LEU A 228 -9.97 -18.36 -25.67
CA LEU A 228 -10.36 -19.63 -25.06
C LEU A 228 -10.29 -20.78 -26.11
N GLY A 229 -9.59 -21.84 -25.78
CA GLY A 229 -9.39 -22.99 -26.64
C GLY A 229 -8.13 -22.93 -27.52
N ASP A 230 -7.43 -21.81 -27.58
CA ASP A 230 -6.13 -21.74 -28.26
C ASP A 230 -5.14 -22.69 -27.61
N THR A 231 -4.17 -23.17 -28.41
CA THR A 231 -3.14 -24.09 -27.93
C THR A 231 -1.80 -23.38 -27.84
N LEU A 232 -1.28 -23.26 -26.63
CA LEU A 232 0.03 -22.67 -26.37
C LEU A 232 1.13 -23.74 -26.43
N VAL A 233 2.33 -23.32 -26.82
CA VAL A 233 3.56 -24.03 -26.55
C VAL A 233 4.05 -23.64 -25.15
N THR A 234 4.22 -24.63 -24.29
CA THR A 234 4.66 -24.47 -22.90
C THR A 234 5.89 -25.32 -22.66
N PHE A 235 6.73 -24.93 -21.71
CA PHE A 235 7.97 -25.64 -21.42
C PHE A 235 7.79 -26.56 -20.19
N ASP A 236 7.96 -27.86 -20.41
CA ASP A 236 8.08 -28.84 -19.33
C ASP A 236 9.53 -28.90 -18.87
N TRP A 237 9.86 -28.09 -17.87
CA TRP A 237 11.21 -27.96 -17.35
C TRP A 237 11.74 -29.25 -16.68
N LYS A 238 10.84 -30.11 -16.16
CA LYS A 238 11.22 -31.40 -15.56
C LYS A 238 11.73 -32.39 -16.58
N ASN A 239 11.16 -32.35 -17.79
CA ASN A 239 11.55 -33.21 -18.88
C ASN A 239 12.42 -32.48 -19.93
N GLY A 240 12.61 -31.16 -19.80
CA GLY A 240 13.44 -30.35 -20.70
C GLY A 240 12.91 -30.28 -22.13
N CYS A 241 11.59 -30.29 -22.32
CA CYS A 241 10.97 -30.30 -23.64
C CYS A 241 9.72 -29.42 -23.73
N ASP A 242 9.42 -28.97 -24.95
CA ASP A 242 8.20 -28.23 -25.19
C ASP A 242 7.01 -29.20 -25.25
N VAL A 243 5.91 -28.80 -24.62
CA VAL A 243 4.63 -29.48 -24.62
C VAL A 243 3.52 -28.48 -24.95
N THR A 244 2.33 -28.96 -25.26
CA THR A 244 1.21 -28.08 -25.57
C THR A 244 0.18 -28.08 -24.46
N ARG A 245 -0.44 -26.89 -24.21
CA ARG A 245 -1.52 -26.72 -23.26
C ARG A 245 -2.61 -25.84 -23.85
N THR A 246 -3.85 -26.20 -23.54
CA THR A 246 -5.01 -25.43 -24.01
C THR A 246 -5.30 -24.27 -23.06
N VAL A 247 -5.58 -23.12 -23.64
CA VAL A 247 -6.05 -21.93 -22.90
C VAL A 247 -7.46 -22.19 -22.41
N VAL A 248 -7.65 -22.15 -21.09
CA VAL A 248 -8.94 -22.40 -20.44
C VAL A 248 -9.61 -21.13 -19.94
N TRP A 249 -8.86 -20.02 -19.87
CA TRP A 249 -9.39 -18.72 -19.50
C TRP A 249 -8.46 -17.59 -19.99
N VAL A 250 -9.09 -16.51 -20.42
CA VAL A 250 -8.42 -15.24 -20.77
C VAL A 250 -9.22 -14.11 -20.17
N ALA A 251 -8.53 -13.10 -19.68
CA ALA A 251 -9.18 -11.93 -19.13
C ALA A 251 -8.37 -10.68 -19.39
N LYS A 252 -9.08 -9.57 -19.33
CA LYS A 252 -8.55 -8.22 -19.47
C LYS A 252 -9.02 -7.37 -18.31
N ALA A 253 -8.12 -6.54 -17.80
CA ALA A 253 -8.46 -5.46 -16.90
C ALA A 253 -7.67 -4.19 -17.25
N HIS A 254 -7.96 -3.10 -16.57
CA HIS A 254 -7.34 -1.79 -16.78
C HIS A 254 -6.86 -1.24 -15.44
N THR A 255 -5.71 -0.56 -15.44
CA THR A 255 -5.21 0.13 -14.25
C THR A 255 -4.68 1.52 -14.58
N THR A 256 -4.75 2.41 -13.59
CA THR A 256 -4.13 3.73 -13.61
C THR A 256 -3.08 3.83 -12.52
N VAL A 257 -1.91 4.32 -12.88
CA VAL A 257 -0.76 4.39 -11.97
C VAL A 257 -0.95 5.44 -10.89
N ARG A 258 -0.65 5.11 -9.65
CA ARG A 258 -0.69 5.98 -8.47
C ARG A 258 0.64 6.71 -8.31
N SER A 259 0.89 7.73 -9.10
CA SER A 259 2.19 8.41 -9.23
C SER A 259 2.75 9.05 -7.95
N GLY A 260 1.95 9.12 -6.87
CA GLY A 260 2.38 9.63 -5.55
C GLY A 260 3.06 8.60 -4.66
N LEU A 261 3.07 7.32 -5.06
CA LEU A 261 3.66 6.21 -4.32
C LEU A 261 5.06 5.86 -4.86
N PRO A 262 5.88 5.11 -4.10
CA PRO A 262 7.10 4.47 -4.61
C PRO A 262 6.80 3.65 -5.87
N ALA A 263 7.75 3.58 -6.81
CA ALA A 263 7.51 3.01 -8.13
C ALA A 263 7.01 1.55 -8.10
N ASP A 264 7.44 0.77 -7.12
CA ASP A 264 7.03 -0.62 -6.90
C ASP A 264 5.63 -0.78 -6.26
N GLU A 265 5.08 0.30 -5.69
CA GLU A 265 3.75 0.37 -5.09
C GLU A 265 2.77 1.18 -5.96
N ALA A 266 3.31 2.00 -6.85
CA ALA A 266 2.54 2.88 -7.71
C ALA A 266 1.76 2.14 -8.81
N GLY A 267 2.12 0.88 -9.10
CA GLY A 267 1.51 0.11 -10.19
C GLY A 267 2.12 0.37 -11.57
N TYR A 268 3.32 0.97 -11.65
CA TYR A 268 4.03 1.08 -12.94
C TYR A 268 4.36 -0.29 -13.50
N PRO A 269 4.17 -0.52 -14.82
CA PRO A 269 4.62 -1.76 -15.44
C PRO A 269 6.15 -1.81 -15.48
N VAL A 270 6.69 -3.02 -15.45
CA VAL A 270 8.11 -3.27 -15.63
C VAL A 270 8.40 -3.48 -17.11
N ARG A 271 9.35 -2.71 -17.63
CA ARG A 271 9.92 -2.91 -18.97
C ARG A 271 11.19 -3.74 -18.85
N VAL A 272 11.23 -4.86 -19.55
CA VAL A 272 12.41 -5.69 -19.79
C VAL A 272 12.86 -5.42 -21.22
N LEU A 273 14.00 -4.76 -21.40
CA LEU A 273 14.49 -4.43 -22.75
C LEU A 273 14.83 -5.69 -23.54
N LYS A 274 14.74 -5.59 -24.87
CA LYS A 274 15.25 -6.61 -25.77
C LYS A 274 16.67 -7.02 -25.37
N ASP A 275 16.97 -8.31 -25.40
CA ASP A 275 18.25 -8.91 -25.05
C ASP A 275 18.68 -8.72 -23.58
N ALA A 276 17.83 -8.20 -22.70
CA ALA A 276 18.18 -7.92 -21.30
C ALA A 276 18.52 -9.18 -20.50
N ILE A 277 17.87 -10.31 -20.79
CA ILE A 277 18.06 -11.57 -20.06
C ILE A 277 19.17 -12.41 -20.72
N ALA A 278 19.10 -12.60 -22.02
CA ALA A 278 20.10 -13.30 -22.85
C ALA A 278 20.05 -12.74 -24.26
N GLU A 279 20.96 -13.16 -25.14
CA GLU A 279 20.89 -12.83 -26.57
C GLU A 279 19.57 -13.38 -27.16
N GLY A 280 18.76 -12.49 -27.77
CA GLY A 280 17.43 -12.82 -28.28
C GLY A 280 16.34 -13.00 -27.21
N VAL A 281 16.63 -12.73 -25.92
CA VAL A 281 15.66 -12.90 -24.83
C VAL A 281 15.59 -11.66 -23.95
N PRO A 282 14.41 -11.00 -23.88
CA PRO A 282 13.32 -11.11 -24.85
C PRO A 282 13.76 -10.60 -26.21
N TYR A 283 13.11 -11.06 -27.29
CA TYR A 283 13.51 -10.66 -28.66
C TYR A 283 13.01 -9.25 -29.06
N LYS A 284 12.14 -8.66 -28.23
CA LYS A 284 11.72 -7.25 -28.25
C LYS A 284 11.51 -6.79 -26.82
N ASP A 285 11.31 -5.49 -26.57
CA ASP A 285 10.94 -4.99 -25.26
C ASP A 285 9.65 -5.66 -24.77
N MET A 286 9.70 -6.23 -23.58
CA MET A 286 8.60 -6.89 -22.91
C MET A 286 8.04 -5.98 -21.82
N LEU A 287 6.72 -5.87 -21.70
CA LEU A 287 6.03 -5.11 -20.67
C LEU A 287 5.13 -6.04 -19.87
N ILE A 288 5.37 -6.10 -18.56
CA ILE A 288 4.64 -6.94 -17.61
C ILE A 288 4.42 -6.18 -16.30
N THR A 289 3.50 -6.65 -15.48
CA THR A 289 3.31 -6.10 -14.14
C THR A 289 4.43 -6.52 -13.19
N ALA A 290 4.61 -5.81 -12.08
CA ALA A 290 5.74 -5.98 -11.17
C ALA A 290 5.82 -7.37 -10.53
N GLU A 291 4.68 -7.97 -10.21
CA GLU A 291 4.60 -9.30 -9.59
C GLU A 291 4.66 -10.45 -10.61
N HIS A 292 4.58 -10.17 -11.91
CA HIS A 292 4.67 -11.21 -12.94
C HIS A 292 6.02 -11.92 -12.87
N CYS A 293 5.98 -13.26 -12.81
CA CYS A 293 7.18 -14.03 -12.61
C CYS A 293 7.83 -14.48 -13.94
N LEU A 294 9.12 -14.29 -14.02
CA LEU A 294 9.99 -14.87 -15.05
C LEU A 294 10.54 -16.20 -14.55
N PHE A 295 10.71 -17.15 -15.46
CA PHE A 295 11.23 -18.47 -15.12
C PHE A 295 12.73 -18.57 -15.37
N PHE A 296 13.46 -18.97 -14.32
CA PHE A 296 14.91 -19.19 -14.36
C PHE A 296 15.23 -20.56 -13.76
N GLU A 297 16.02 -21.35 -14.46
CA GLU A 297 16.43 -22.71 -14.07
C GLU A 297 15.22 -23.61 -13.77
N ASP A 298 14.76 -23.65 -12.54
CA ASP A 298 13.64 -24.47 -12.08
C ASP A 298 12.65 -23.68 -11.20
N LYS A 299 12.70 -22.33 -11.22
CA LYS A 299 11.96 -21.45 -10.31
C LYS A 299 11.35 -20.24 -11.01
N PHE A 300 10.25 -19.76 -10.46
CA PHE A 300 9.67 -18.48 -10.80
C PHE A 300 10.21 -17.36 -9.90
N VAL A 301 10.58 -16.24 -10.50
CA VAL A 301 11.08 -15.06 -9.80
C VAL A 301 10.25 -13.84 -10.22
N PRO A 302 9.61 -13.11 -9.29
CA PRO A 302 8.88 -11.88 -9.60
C PRO A 302 9.79 -10.85 -10.25
N VAL A 303 9.36 -10.26 -11.36
CA VAL A 303 10.23 -9.37 -12.15
C VAL A 303 10.67 -8.14 -11.37
N ARG A 304 9.88 -7.66 -10.38
CA ARG A 304 10.25 -6.55 -9.50
C ARG A 304 11.57 -6.78 -8.78
N MET A 305 11.90 -8.03 -8.46
CA MET A 305 13.15 -8.39 -7.79
C MET A 305 14.38 -8.33 -8.72
N LEU A 306 14.16 -8.15 -10.02
CA LEU A 306 15.18 -8.04 -11.05
C LEU A 306 15.31 -6.62 -11.62
N VAL A 307 14.55 -5.66 -11.11
CA VAL A 307 14.58 -4.26 -11.55
C VAL A 307 15.91 -3.63 -11.21
N ASN A 308 16.78 -3.47 -12.24
CA ASN A 308 18.10 -2.86 -12.09
C ASN A 308 18.14 -1.37 -12.49
N GLY A 309 16.98 -0.80 -12.86
CA GLY A 309 16.86 0.60 -13.27
C GLY A 309 17.47 0.94 -14.63
N ARG A 310 18.04 -0.04 -15.36
CA ARG A 310 18.76 0.15 -16.62
C ARG A 310 18.18 -0.64 -17.77
N SER A 311 18.26 -1.97 -17.73
CA SER A 311 17.70 -2.88 -18.75
C SER A 311 16.39 -3.53 -18.31
N VAL A 312 16.12 -3.53 -16.99
CA VAL A 312 14.85 -3.91 -16.36
C VAL A 312 14.46 -2.77 -15.44
N PHE A 313 13.34 -2.10 -15.70
CA PHE A 313 12.97 -0.91 -14.94
C PHE A 313 11.46 -0.65 -14.95
N TYR A 314 10.96 0.04 -13.93
CA TYR A 314 9.60 0.58 -13.92
C TYR A 314 9.46 1.65 -15.01
N ASP A 315 8.50 1.46 -15.93
CA ASP A 315 8.29 2.42 -17.01
C ASP A 315 7.33 3.53 -16.57
N THR A 316 7.92 4.56 -16.00
CA THR A 316 7.19 5.73 -15.48
C THR A 316 6.56 6.62 -16.56
N SER A 317 6.78 6.32 -17.84
CA SER A 317 6.11 7.00 -18.95
C SER A 317 4.69 6.49 -19.20
N ILE A 318 4.36 5.31 -18.65
CA ILE A 318 3.04 4.67 -18.78
C ILE A 318 2.26 4.96 -17.50
N THR A 319 1.22 5.78 -17.59
CA THR A 319 0.41 6.17 -16.44
C THR A 319 -0.94 5.47 -16.37
N SER A 320 -1.29 4.70 -17.41
CA SER A 320 -2.53 3.94 -17.50
C SER A 320 -2.37 2.88 -18.58
N TYR A 321 -2.83 1.66 -18.34
CA TYR A 321 -2.68 0.56 -19.30
C TYR A 321 -3.68 -0.56 -19.09
N ASP A 322 -3.95 -1.28 -20.19
CA ASP A 322 -4.68 -2.55 -20.16
C ASP A 322 -3.71 -3.70 -19.91
N TYR A 323 -4.12 -4.66 -19.10
CA TYR A 323 -3.35 -5.86 -18.81
C TYR A 323 -4.18 -7.14 -18.99
N TYR A 324 -3.50 -8.23 -19.26
CA TYR A 324 -4.09 -9.46 -19.72
C TYR A 324 -3.58 -10.66 -18.93
N HIS A 325 -4.50 -11.58 -18.62
CA HIS A 325 -4.18 -12.90 -18.09
C HIS A 325 -4.46 -13.98 -19.10
N VAL A 326 -3.59 -14.99 -19.09
CA VAL A 326 -3.78 -16.21 -19.89
C VAL A 326 -3.58 -17.41 -18.97
N GLU A 327 -4.64 -18.19 -18.78
CA GLU A 327 -4.62 -19.40 -17.97
C GLU A 327 -4.68 -20.63 -18.86
N THR A 328 -3.84 -21.60 -18.54
CA THR A 328 -3.85 -22.94 -19.13
C THR A 328 -4.54 -23.93 -18.19
N GLN A 329 -4.83 -25.13 -18.70
CA GLN A 329 -5.51 -26.17 -17.94
C GLN A 329 -4.84 -26.43 -16.57
N ASP A 330 -3.49 -26.48 -16.58
CA ASP A 330 -2.67 -26.48 -15.37
C ASP A 330 -1.75 -25.26 -15.40
N HIS A 331 -1.32 -24.77 -14.24
CA HIS A 331 -0.31 -23.71 -14.21
C HIS A 331 0.92 -24.16 -15.01
N SER A 332 1.43 -23.33 -15.89
CA SER A 332 2.44 -23.72 -16.88
C SER A 332 3.53 -22.68 -17.03
N VAL A 333 4.71 -23.11 -17.47
CA VAL A 333 5.73 -22.21 -17.98
C VAL A 333 5.41 -21.95 -19.45
N ILE A 334 4.97 -20.73 -19.78
CA ILE A 334 4.65 -20.29 -21.14
C ILE A 334 5.81 -19.47 -21.72
N ILE A 335 5.75 -19.16 -23.00
CA ILE A 335 6.77 -18.36 -23.68
C ILE A 335 6.12 -17.06 -24.13
N ALA A 336 6.61 -15.93 -23.61
CA ALA A 336 6.18 -14.59 -23.98
C ALA A 336 7.38 -13.76 -24.47
N ASP A 337 7.30 -13.18 -25.67
CA ASP A 337 8.39 -12.42 -26.31
C ASP A 337 9.73 -13.19 -26.34
N GLY A 338 9.67 -14.53 -26.34
CA GLY A 338 10.83 -15.42 -26.28
C GLY A 338 11.34 -15.72 -24.87
N MET A 339 10.77 -15.10 -23.82
CA MET A 339 11.11 -15.35 -22.42
C MET A 339 10.19 -16.42 -21.83
N LEU A 340 10.76 -17.33 -21.04
CA LEU A 340 10.01 -18.26 -20.22
C LEU A 340 9.39 -17.54 -19.02
N THR A 341 8.08 -17.69 -18.86
CA THR A 341 7.32 -16.98 -17.84
C THR A 341 6.13 -17.79 -17.36
N GLU A 342 5.42 -17.33 -16.35
CA GLU A 342 4.24 -18.01 -15.83
C GLU A 342 2.99 -17.82 -16.70
N SER A 343 2.11 -18.84 -16.74
CA SER A 343 0.71 -18.64 -17.01
C SER A 343 0.01 -18.18 -15.72
N TYR A 344 -1.23 -17.72 -15.84
CA TYR A 344 -1.97 -17.28 -14.66
C TYR A 344 -2.33 -18.45 -13.73
N PRO A 345 -1.94 -18.41 -12.42
CA PRO A 345 -2.46 -19.33 -11.41
C PRO A 345 -3.73 -18.75 -10.79
N ASP A 346 -4.88 -19.42 -10.89
CA ASP A 346 -6.12 -18.98 -10.24
C ASP A 346 -6.01 -19.09 -8.70
N THR A 347 -5.58 -18.04 -8.05
CA THR A 347 -5.50 -17.94 -6.58
C THR A 347 -6.81 -17.47 -5.96
N GLY A 348 -7.90 -17.34 -6.75
CA GLY A 348 -9.24 -16.97 -6.28
C GLY A 348 -9.68 -15.56 -6.67
N ASN A 349 -8.92 -14.86 -7.49
CA ASN A 349 -9.16 -13.49 -7.93
C ASN A 349 -9.78 -13.35 -9.34
N ARG A 350 -10.20 -14.46 -9.98
CA ARG A 350 -10.86 -14.44 -11.31
C ARG A 350 -12.08 -13.51 -11.38
N ALA A 351 -12.78 -13.30 -10.27
CA ALA A 351 -13.95 -12.43 -10.22
C ALA A 351 -13.63 -10.96 -10.52
N SER A 352 -12.35 -10.57 -10.40
CA SER A 352 -11.83 -9.22 -10.67
C SER A 352 -11.71 -8.89 -12.15
N PHE A 353 -11.85 -9.88 -13.03
CA PHE A 353 -11.54 -9.70 -14.45
C PHE A 353 -12.78 -9.80 -15.32
N ARG A 354 -12.84 -8.95 -16.32
CA ARG A 354 -13.83 -9.07 -17.38
C ARG A 354 -13.43 -10.20 -18.33
N GLN A 355 -14.16 -11.30 -18.30
CA GLN A 355 -13.98 -12.38 -19.26
C GLN A 355 -14.37 -11.91 -20.67
N GLU A 356 -13.45 -11.97 -21.62
CA GLU A 356 -13.76 -11.75 -23.03
C GLU A 356 -14.23 -13.07 -23.68
N GLY A 357 -15.42 -13.07 -24.27
CA GLY A 357 -15.98 -14.19 -25.02
C GLY A 357 -17.45 -14.48 -24.71
N LYS A 358 -18.11 -15.20 -25.62
CA LYS A 358 -19.55 -15.53 -25.50
C LYS A 358 -19.85 -16.75 -24.62
N VAL A 359 -18.86 -17.42 -24.08
CA VAL A 359 -18.99 -18.64 -23.27
C VAL A 359 -18.32 -18.43 -21.92
N ALA A 360 -19.14 -18.25 -20.89
CA ALA A 360 -18.66 -18.29 -19.52
C ALA A 360 -18.38 -19.75 -19.11
N ALA A 361 -17.12 -20.13 -18.95
CA ALA A 361 -16.78 -21.42 -18.38
C ALA A 361 -17.06 -21.38 -16.87
N LEU A 362 -18.24 -21.86 -16.46
CA LEU A 362 -18.56 -22.10 -15.05
C LEU A 362 -17.78 -23.35 -14.57
N ARG A 363 -16.48 -23.22 -14.33
CA ARG A 363 -15.78 -24.18 -13.47
C ARG A 363 -15.91 -23.74 -12.04
N ALA A 364 -16.32 -24.65 -11.14
CA ALA A 364 -16.17 -24.46 -9.72
C ALA A 364 -14.69 -24.26 -9.43
N ALA A 365 -14.28 -23.03 -9.11
CA ALA A 365 -12.90 -22.68 -8.81
C ALA A 365 -12.53 -23.32 -7.47
N GLY A 366 -11.76 -24.40 -7.48
CA GLY A 366 -10.94 -24.75 -6.33
C GLY A 366 -9.83 -23.70 -6.23
N LYS A 367 -9.71 -23.02 -5.11
CA LYS A 367 -8.57 -22.11 -4.87
C LYS A 367 -7.28 -22.89 -5.08
N ARG A 368 -6.47 -22.48 -6.07
CA ARG A 368 -5.12 -23.00 -6.25
C ARG A 368 -4.16 -22.30 -5.31
N THR A 369 -3.13 -23.00 -4.88
CA THR A 369 -2.05 -22.44 -4.06
C THR A 369 -0.72 -22.59 -4.77
N TRP A 370 0.17 -21.64 -4.57
CA TRP A 370 1.54 -21.73 -5.10
C TRP A 370 2.24 -23.02 -4.66
N ASP A 371 2.04 -23.44 -3.42
CA ASP A 371 2.73 -24.61 -2.84
C ASP A 371 2.31 -25.95 -3.47
N GLN A 372 1.08 -26.05 -3.97
CA GLN A 372 0.52 -27.33 -4.43
C GLN A 372 0.28 -27.39 -5.94
N ASP A 373 -0.03 -26.26 -6.55
CA ASP A 373 -0.56 -26.23 -7.92
C ASP A 373 0.36 -25.51 -8.91
N ALA A 374 1.45 -24.89 -8.45
CA ALA A 374 2.37 -24.17 -9.32
C ALA A 374 3.19 -25.11 -10.23
N ALA A 375 3.42 -24.71 -11.48
CA ALA A 375 4.26 -25.42 -12.43
C ALA A 375 5.72 -25.53 -11.95
N ALA A 376 6.19 -24.52 -11.22
CA ALA A 376 7.50 -24.46 -10.59
C ALA A 376 7.41 -23.66 -9.28
N PRO A 377 8.35 -23.84 -8.33
CA PRO A 377 8.36 -23.10 -7.08
C PRO A 377 8.55 -21.59 -7.29
N LEU A 378 7.82 -20.76 -6.54
CA LEU A 378 8.13 -19.35 -6.39
C LEU A 378 9.41 -19.19 -5.55
N CYS A 379 10.35 -18.38 -6.01
CA CYS A 379 11.61 -18.13 -5.32
C CYS A 379 11.86 -16.63 -5.12
N ILE A 380 11.83 -16.21 -3.87
CA ILE A 380 12.15 -14.85 -3.42
C ILE A 380 13.42 -14.81 -2.56
N SER A 381 14.13 -15.95 -2.46
CA SER A 381 15.33 -16.01 -1.62
C SER A 381 16.47 -15.20 -2.23
N ARG A 382 17.09 -14.33 -1.43
CA ARG A 382 18.22 -13.50 -1.83
C ARG A 382 19.36 -14.33 -2.45
N SER A 383 19.65 -15.51 -1.89
CA SER A 383 20.74 -16.37 -2.36
C SER A 383 20.57 -16.87 -3.79
N PHE A 384 19.32 -16.96 -4.28
CA PHE A 384 19.02 -17.31 -5.67
C PHE A 384 18.85 -16.07 -6.56
N VAL A 385 18.15 -15.05 -6.07
CA VAL A 385 17.76 -13.89 -6.88
C VAL A 385 18.91 -12.89 -7.07
N GLU A 386 19.75 -12.66 -6.04
CA GLU A 386 20.85 -11.70 -6.16
C GLU A 386 21.86 -12.06 -7.26
N PRO A 387 22.32 -13.33 -7.43
CA PRO A 387 23.16 -13.70 -8.56
C PRO A 387 22.54 -13.42 -9.92
N LEU A 388 21.23 -13.69 -10.08
CA LEU A 388 20.50 -13.36 -11.32
C LEU A 388 20.47 -11.86 -11.56
N PHE A 389 20.13 -11.09 -10.54
CA PHE A 389 20.11 -9.63 -10.61
C PHE A 389 21.48 -9.07 -11.03
N ARG A 390 22.57 -9.56 -10.42
CA ARG A 390 23.94 -9.12 -10.75
C ARG A 390 24.32 -9.48 -12.18
N ALA A 391 23.96 -10.67 -12.65
CA ALA A 391 24.21 -11.06 -14.04
C ALA A 391 23.47 -10.14 -15.04
N LEU A 392 22.23 -9.75 -14.74
CA LEU A 392 21.47 -8.80 -15.54
C LEU A 392 22.08 -7.38 -15.48
N GLU A 393 22.57 -6.95 -14.31
CA GLU A 393 23.23 -5.67 -14.12
C GLU A 393 24.53 -5.60 -14.96
N ASP A 394 25.37 -6.63 -14.92
CA ASP A 394 26.60 -6.73 -15.71
C ASP A 394 26.31 -6.72 -17.22
N ARG A 395 25.21 -7.36 -17.63
CA ARG A 395 24.80 -7.42 -19.03
C ARG A 395 24.35 -6.08 -19.61
N THR A 396 23.95 -5.11 -18.79
CA THR A 396 23.42 -3.81 -19.25
C THR A 396 24.31 -3.06 -20.22
N GLY A 397 25.63 -3.28 -20.16
CA GLY A 397 26.59 -2.66 -21.08
C GLY A 397 26.44 -3.09 -22.54
N THR A 398 25.82 -4.25 -22.80
CA THR A 398 25.61 -4.82 -24.14
C THR A 398 24.16 -4.67 -24.64
N VAL A 399 23.25 -4.29 -23.77
CA VAL A 399 21.81 -4.16 -24.08
C VAL A 399 21.53 -2.78 -24.67
N ALA A 400 21.04 -2.75 -25.90
CA ALA A 400 20.67 -1.52 -26.57
C ALA A 400 19.52 -0.79 -25.83
N GLY A 401 19.60 0.51 -25.66
CA GLY A 401 18.58 1.29 -24.96
C GLY A 401 18.65 1.23 -23.43
N SER A 402 19.66 0.56 -22.85
CA SER A 402 19.89 0.59 -21.41
C SER A 402 20.03 2.02 -20.89
N LYS A 403 19.33 2.31 -19.79
CA LYS A 403 19.41 3.64 -19.14
C LYS A 403 20.78 3.85 -18.49
N THR A 404 21.15 5.10 -18.36
CA THR A 404 22.35 5.48 -17.60
C THR A 404 22.18 5.08 -16.12
N PRO A 405 23.22 4.55 -15.46
CA PRO A 405 23.16 4.27 -14.03
C PRO A 405 22.73 5.51 -13.24
N LEU A 406 21.78 5.34 -12.33
CA LEU A 406 21.49 6.38 -11.34
C LEU A 406 22.68 6.52 -10.39
N ALA A 407 22.92 7.73 -9.89
CA ALA A 407 23.88 7.92 -8.81
C ALA A 407 23.48 7.05 -7.61
N PRO A 408 24.42 6.38 -6.94
CA PRO A 408 24.11 5.62 -5.73
C PRO A 408 23.40 6.50 -4.71
N ALA A 409 22.35 5.98 -4.10
CA ALA A 409 21.64 6.68 -3.04
C ALA A 409 22.60 6.95 -1.86
N THR A 410 22.55 8.16 -1.32
CA THR A 410 23.31 8.48 -0.10
C THR A 410 22.65 7.78 1.09
N LEU A 411 23.45 7.01 1.83
CA LEU A 411 22.99 6.27 2.99
C LEU A 411 23.58 6.85 4.28
N HIS A 412 22.70 7.08 5.26
CA HIS A 412 23.11 7.32 6.64
C HIS A 412 23.32 5.97 7.35
N ARG A 413 24.40 5.86 8.13
CA ARG A 413 24.65 4.69 8.99
C ARG A 413 24.11 4.89 10.41
N ASP A 414 23.79 6.11 10.78
CA ASP A 414 23.23 6.44 12.09
C ASP A 414 21.70 6.40 12.01
N ALA A 415 21.10 5.64 12.94
CA ALA A 415 19.65 5.53 13.07
C ALA A 415 19.01 6.82 13.60
N ASP A 416 19.77 7.77 14.12
CA ASP A 416 19.26 8.98 14.81
C ASP A 416 18.20 8.64 15.87
N LEU A 417 18.43 7.56 16.64
CA LEU A 417 17.47 7.06 17.60
C LEU A 417 17.31 8.06 18.77
N HIS A 418 16.08 8.49 18.98
CA HIS A 418 15.70 9.39 20.05
C HIS A 418 14.29 9.06 20.54
N LEU A 419 13.89 9.67 21.66
CA LEU A 419 12.55 9.48 22.21
C LEU A 419 11.74 10.76 22.06
N MET A 420 10.44 10.62 21.89
CA MET A 420 9.47 11.70 21.95
C MET A 420 8.46 11.40 23.07
N MET A 421 8.27 12.36 23.92
CA MET A 421 7.28 12.32 25.00
C MET A 421 5.88 12.66 24.48
N GLY A 422 4.83 12.31 25.21
CA GLY A 422 3.45 12.65 24.87
C GLY A 422 3.15 14.15 24.71
N ASN A 423 3.97 15.01 25.30
CA ASN A 423 3.88 16.47 25.15
C ASN A 423 4.74 17.03 23.99
N GLY A 424 5.31 16.13 23.14
CA GLY A 424 6.15 16.51 22.01
C GLY A 424 7.63 16.80 22.35
N ALA A 425 8.03 16.71 23.62
CA ALA A 425 9.43 16.94 24.02
C ALA A 425 10.32 15.79 23.51
N VAL A 426 11.45 16.16 22.87
CA VAL A 426 12.43 15.21 22.35
C VAL A 426 13.50 14.94 23.39
N ILE A 427 13.79 13.67 23.67
CA ILE A 427 14.87 13.22 24.54
C ILE A 427 15.93 12.51 23.68
N ARG A 428 17.12 13.08 23.63
CA ARG A 428 18.27 12.47 22.97
C ARG A 428 19.03 11.55 23.94
N PRO A 429 19.72 10.52 23.44
CA PRO A 429 20.50 9.64 24.31
C PRO A 429 21.61 10.39 25.00
N VAL A 430 21.75 10.22 26.31
CA VAL A 430 22.86 10.78 27.11
C VAL A 430 24.13 9.95 26.93
N ARG A 431 23.99 8.71 26.50
CA ARG A 431 25.10 7.79 26.20
C ARG A 431 24.69 6.79 25.12
N TYR A 432 25.65 6.46 24.27
CA TYR A 432 25.60 5.37 23.32
C TYR A 432 26.94 4.60 23.34
N ASP A 433 26.91 3.27 23.49
CA ASP A 433 28.11 2.42 23.60
C ASP A 433 28.33 1.52 22.36
N GLY A 434 27.65 1.79 21.26
CA GLY A 434 27.70 0.99 20.04
C GLY A 434 26.52 0.04 19.86
N GLN A 435 25.80 -0.31 20.91
CA GLN A 435 24.62 -1.16 20.88
C GLN A 435 23.47 -0.63 21.75
N THR A 436 23.79 0.00 22.89
CA THR A 436 22.79 0.43 23.87
C THR A 436 22.72 1.94 23.93
N TYR A 437 21.52 2.47 23.74
CA TYR A 437 21.17 3.88 23.91
C TYR A 437 20.63 4.08 25.33
N SER A 438 21.14 5.06 26.06
CA SER A 438 20.70 5.39 27.41
C SER A 438 20.02 6.75 27.43
N PHE A 439 18.80 6.82 27.94
CA PHE A 439 17.98 8.03 27.99
C PHE A 439 17.59 8.35 29.43
N MET A 440 17.65 9.61 29.82
CA MET A 440 17.15 10.02 31.11
C MET A 440 15.68 10.45 31.00
N LEU A 441 14.79 9.69 31.63
CA LEU A 441 13.35 9.99 31.65
C LEU A 441 12.97 10.80 32.90
N PRO A 442 12.17 11.86 32.74
CA PRO A 442 11.62 12.59 33.86
C PRO A 442 10.61 11.74 34.65
N ALA A 443 10.34 12.16 35.88
CA ALA A 443 9.28 11.57 36.71
C ALA A 443 7.91 11.77 36.01
N GLY A 444 7.02 10.78 36.15
CA GLY A 444 5.69 10.81 35.54
C GLY A 444 5.67 10.46 34.04
N THR A 445 6.74 9.88 33.52
CA THR A 445 6.74 9.36 32.14
C THR A 445 5.93 8.08 32.06
N GLU A 446 4.79 8.12 31.40
CA GLU A 446 3.89 6.97 31.20
C GLU A 446 4.12 6.27 29.86
N THR A 447 4.43 7.03 28.82
CA THR A 447 4.62 6.52 27.46
C THR A 447 5.66 7.36 26.74
N VAL A 448 6.46 6.72 25.90
CA VAL A 448 7.35 7.39 24.95
C VAL A 448 7.17 6.82 23.55
N ARG A 449 7.55 7.58 22.53
CA ARG A 449 7.71 7.09 21.17
C ARG A 449 9.20 6.93 20.89
N ILE A 450 9.59 5.79 20.37
CA ILE A 450 10.95 5.52 19.90
C ILE A 450 11.00 5.96 18.45
N LEU A 451 11.70 7.05 18.18
CA LEU A 451 11.87 7.61 16.86
C LEU A 451 13.25 7.26 16.29
N SER A 452 13.29 6.87 15.03
CA SER A 452 14.55 6.64 14.30
C SER A 452 14.36 6.90 12.82
N ARG A 453 15.45 7.04 12.08
CA ARG A 453 15.39 6.85 10.62
C ARG A 453 14.87 5.46 10.32
N ALA A 454 14.16 5.34 9.22
CA ALA A 454 13.68 4.05 8.72
C ALA A 454 13.85 4.00 7.20
N SER A 455 14.07 2.80 6.67
CA SER A 455 14.16 2.57 5.23
C SER A 455 13.76 1.14 4.89
N ARG A 456 13.37 0.92 3.66
CA ARG A 456 13.00 -0.39 3.16
C ARG A 456 14.26 -1.15 2.74
N PRO A 457 14.48 -2.40 3.20
CA PRO A 457 15.62 -3.22 2.77
C PRO A 457 15.74 -3.36 1.25
N SER A 458 14.59 -3.48 0.54
CA SER A 458 14.55 -3.51 -0.92
C SER A 458 15.17 -2.28 -1.59
N ASP A 459 15.10 -1.10 -0.96
CA ASP A 459 15.62 0.15 -1.50
C ASP A 459 17.07 0.41 -1.12
N VAL A 460 17.51 -0.12 0.03
CA VAL A 460 18.85 0.10 0.59
C VAL A 460 19.84 -0.96 0.11
N VAL A 461 19.43 -2.22 0.11
CA VAL A 461 20.27 -3.38 -0.25
C VAL A 461 20.12 -3.69 -1.73
N GLY A 462 18.89 -3.71 -2.21
CA GLY A 462 18.52 -3.97 -3.60
C GLY A 462 17.20 -4.74 -3.72
N PRO A 463 16.59 -4.70 -4.92
CA PRO A 463 15.26 -5.27 -5.16
C PRO A 463 15.21 -6.80 -4.99
N PHE A 464 16.38 -7.47 -4.97
CA PHE A 464 16.53 -8.91 -4.70
C PHE A 464 16.35 -9.27 -3.22
N VAL A 465 16.09 -8.29 -2.34
CA VAL A 465 15.65 -8.50 -0.95
C VAL A 465 14.14 -8.26 -0.88
N ASP A 466 13.39 -9.33 -0.63
CA ASP A 466 11.93 -9.27 -0.57
C ASP A 466 11.43 -8.80 0.80
N ASP A 467 11.88 -7.62 1.22
CA ASP A 467 11.39 -6.93 2.41
C ASP A 467 11.20 -5.44 2.09
N ARG A 468 9.93 -5.06 1.93
CA ARG A 468 9.48 -3.71 1.60
C ARG A 468 8.96 -2.95 2.82
N ARG A 469 9.07 -3.52 4.02
CA ARG A 469 8.69 -2.85 5.26
C ARG A 469 9.64 -1.70 5.56
N SER A 470 9.11 -0.59 6.07
CA SER A 470 9.95 0.50 6.59
C SER A 470 10.57 0.06 7.91
N LEU A 471 11.86 -0.24 7.95
CA LEU A 471 12.57 -0.74 9.12
C LEU A 471 13.39 0.37 9.78
N GLY A 472 13.09 0.63 11.05
CA GLY A 472 13.83 1.55 11.90
C GLY A 472 15.01 0.88 12.59
N VAL A 473 14.85 0.49 13.85
CA VAL A 473 15.85 -0.25 14.62
C VAL A 473 15.28 -1.60 15.09
N ALA A 474 16.14 -2.62 15.19
CA ALA A 474 15.78 -3.92 15.72
C ALA A 474 16.09 -3.98 17.22
N VAL A 475 15.09 -3.86 18.06
CA VAL A 475 15.22 -3.79 19.50
C VAL A 475 15.40 -5.20 20.09
N ARG A 476 16.51 -5.41 20.80
CA ARG A 476 16.83 -6.67 21.49
C ARG A 476 16.37 -6.68 22.93
N ALA A 477 16.54 -5.55 23.64
CA ALA A 477 16.16 -5.42 25.05
C ALA A 477 15.87 -3.98 25.40
N ILE A 478 14.90 -3.78 26.27
CA ILE A 478 14.60 -2.49 26.90
C ILE A 478 14.59 -2.68 28.41
N GLN A 479 15.28 -1.79 29.13
CA GLN A 479 15.36 -1.82 30.59
C GLN A 479 15.20 -0.44 31.16
N PHE A 480 14.46 -0.35 32.25
CA PHE A 480 14.33 0.88 33.02
C PHE A 480 15.06 0.73 34.36
N ILE A 481 15.87 1.72 34.70
CA ILE A 481 16.65 1.76 35.94
C ILE A 481 16.27 2.99 36.76
N SER A 482 15.69 2.77 37.90
CA SER A 482 15.41 3.82 38.89
C SER A 482 16.09 3.49 40.19
N ASN A 483 16.90 4.40 40.70
CA ASN A 483 17.77 4.17 41.89
C ASN A 483 18.65 2.92 41.68
N THR A 484 18.37 1.85 42.46
CA THR A 484 19.08 0.56 42.38
C THR A 484 18.23 -0.53 41.73
N GLN A 485 16.98 -0.24 41.39
CA GLN A 485 16.08 -1.25 40.80
C GLN A 485 16.19 -1.21 39.27
N ARG A 486 16.33 -2.39 38.68
CA ARG A 486 16.34 -2.61 37.22
C ARG A 486 15.12 -3.44 36.84
N THR A 487 14.30 -2.90 35.96
CA THR A 487 13.07 -3.54 35.48
C THR A 487 13.19 -3.74 33.98
N GLU A 488 12.88 -4.93 33.49
CA GLU A 488 12.81 -5.22 32.06
C GLU A 488 11.46 -4.77 31.52
N VAL A 489 11.47 -4.19 30.31
CA VAL A 489 10.26 -3.78 29.58
C VAL A 489 10.06 -4.80 28.46
N THR A 490 9.03 -5.63 28.55
CA THR A 490 8.74 -6.70 27.56
C THR A 490 7.49 -6.42 26.74
N THR A 491 6.70 -5.42 27.10
CA THR A 491 5.43 -5.08 26.45
C THR A 491 5.51 -5.03 24.93
N TYR A 492 6.61 -4.52 24.37
CA TYR A 492 6.83 -4.44 22.90
C TYR A 492 7.00 -5.81 22.22
N ARG A 493 7.22 -6.89 22.97
CA ARG A 493 7.30 -8.27 22.46
C ARG A 493 5.98 -9.01 22.61
N ASP A 494 5.29 -8.72 23.71
CA ASP A 494 4.13 -9.48 24.18
C ASP A 494 2.83 -8.90 23.62
N ASP A 495 2.81 -7.58 23.34
CA ASP A 495 1.64 -6.87 22.83
C ASP A 495 1.81 -6.54 21.34
N ALA A 496 1.22 -7.38 20.49
CA ALA A 496 1.24 -7.22 19.04
C ALA A 496 0.39 -6.02 18.55
N THR A 497 -0.34 -5.35 19.44
CA THR A 497 -1.18 -4.19 19.10
C THR A 497 -0.44 -2.87 19.24
N LEU A 498 0.77 -2.87 19.79
CA LEU A 498 1.57 -1.66 19.94
C LEU A 498 1.96 -1.08 18.57
N ASN A 499 1.56 0.16 18.36
CA ASN A 499 1.83 0.88 17.11
C ASN A 499 3.34 1.06 16.88
N GLY A 500 3.76 0.82 15.63
CA GLY A 500 5.14 1.01 15.20
C GLY A 500 6.09 -0.16 15.47
N TRP A 501 5.58 -1.30 15.95
CA TRP A 501 6.33 -2.52 16.16
C TRP A 501 5.91 -3.61 15.17
N TYR A 502 6.88 -4.29 14.59
CA TYR A 502 6.61 -5.48 13.79
C TYR A 502 6.51 -6.71 14.68
N PRO A 503 5.67 -7.71 14.34
CA PRO A 503 5.54 -8.93 15.14
C PRO A 503 6.87 -9.64 15.34
N ALA A 504 7.16 -10.09 16.56
CA ALA A 504 8.43 -10.72 16.93
C ALA A 504 8.70 -12.06 16.22
N GLN A 505 7.67 -12.80 15.82
CA GLN A 505 7.72 -14.08 15.09
C GLN A 505 8.80 -15.05 15.58
N GLY A 506 9.05 -15.10 16.91
CA GLY A 506 10.09 -15.92 17.52
C GLY A 506 11.52 -15.42 17.34
N GLN A 507 11.74 -14.22 16.82
CA GLN A 507 13.05 -13.59 16.67
C GLN A 507 13.55 -13.01 18.00
N ILE A 508 14.89 -12.93 18.14
CA ILE A 508 15.55 -12.36 19.32
C ILE A 508 15.30 -10.85 19.41
N SER A 509 15.17 -10.18 18.27
CA SER A 509 14.94 -8.73 18.16
C SER A 509 13.62 -8.42 17.48
N VAL A 510 13.01 -7.29 17.83
CA VAL A 510 11.75 -6.79 17.28
C VAL A 510 12.04 -5.50 16.54
N TRP A 511 11.66 -5.44 15.25
CA TRP A 511 11.85 -4.26 14.43
C TRP A 511 10.81 -3.18 14.75
N THR A 512 11.25 -1.92 14.73
CA THR A 512 10.36 -0.76 14.68
C THR A 512 10.18 -0.28 13.24
N ASN A 513 9.11 0.46 12.97
CA ASN A 513 8.90 1.14 11.69
C ASN A 513 9.55 2.55 11.64
N GLY A 514 10.33 2.91 12.66
CA GLY A 514 10.91 4.24 12.82
C GLY A 514 10.10 5.16 13.75
N ASN A 515 8.91 4.74 14.20
CA ASN A 515 8.05 5.53 15.09
C ASN A 515 7.20 4.61 15.98
N ALA A 516 7.82 4.01 17.01
CA ALA A 516 7.21 2.94 17.80
C ALA A 516 6.78 3.45 19.19
N VAL A 517 5.57 3.13 19.60
CA VAL A 517 5.01 3.46 20.92
C VAL A 517 5.53 2.49 21.97
N LEU A 518 5.96 3.01 23.11
CA LEU A 518 6.44 2.22 24.24
C LEU A 518 5.74 2.70 25.53
N PRO A 519 4.75 1.95 26.05
CA PRO A 519 4.17 2.17 27.36
C PRO A 519 5.18 1.85 28.47
N LEU A 520 5.25 2.68 29.51
CA LEU A 520 6.22 2.57 30.60
C LEU A 520 5.60 2.76 31.99
N SER A 521 4.29 2.97 32.08
CA SER A 521 3.61 3.30 33.35
C SER A 521 3.93 2.33 34.47
N GLU A 522 3.90 1.02 34.17
CA GLU A 522 4.18 -0.04 35.15
C GLU A 522 5.64 -0.07 35.58
N GLN A 523 6.57 0.23 34.66
CA GLN A 523 8.00 0.13 34.90
C GLN A 523 8.56 1.37 35.59
N THR A 524 8.03 2.55 35.25
CA THR A 524 8.47 3.81 35.84
C THR A 524 7.89 4.03 37.24
N ASP A 525 6.68 3.56 37.51
CA ASP A 525 5.93 3.80 38.76
C ASP A 525 5.97 5.29 39.14
N GLY A 526 5.87 6.17 38.14
CA GLY A 526 5.97 7.62 38.29
C GLY A 526 7.36 8.16 38.66
N LYS A 527 8.40 7.32 38.71
CA LYS A 527 9.75 7.72 39.12
C LYS A 527 10.59 8.18 37.93
N MET A 528 11.53 9.08 38.18
CA MET A 528 12.60 9.42 37.27
C MET A 528 13.60 8.25 37.15
N GLY A 529 14.13 7.99 35.97
CA GLY A 529 15.12 6.92 35.77
C GLY A 529 15.77 6.93 34.40
N MET A 530 16.61 5.94 34.19
CA MET A 530 17.31 5.75 32.94
C MET A 530 16.64 4.61 32.15
N LEU A 531 16.20 4.92 30.95
CA LEU A 531 15.75 3.93 29.97
C LEU A 531 16.93 3.52 29.10
N MET A 532 17.21 2.22 29.04
CA MET A 532 18.26 1.65 28.22
C MET A 532 17.62 0.82 27.10
N ILE A 533 17.92 1.14 25.84
CA ILE A 533 17.44 0.44 24.65
C ILE A 533 18.63 -0.19 23.95
N THR A 534 18.71 -1.50 23.94
CA THR A 534 19.71 -2.26 23.17
C THR A 534 19.11 -2.62 21.82
N ALA A 535 19.68 -2.09 20.74
CA ALA A 535 19.13 -2.25 19.40
C ALA A 535 20.21 -2.35 18.34
N ASP A 536 19.95 -3.13 17.29
CA ASP A 536 20.71 -3.15 16.05
C ASP A 536 20.13 -2.12 15.07
N ARG A 537 20.99 -1.61 14.21
CA ARG A 537 20.61 -0.71 13.11
C ARG A 537 20.35 -1.52 11.85
N ALA A 538 19.55 -0.97 10.94
CA ALA A 538 19.47 -1.47 9.57
C ALA A 538 20.83 -1.32 8.84
N GLU A 539 21.01 -1.97 7.70
CA GLU A 539 22.24 -1.89 6.90
C GLU A 539 22.55 -0.45 6.44
N GLY A 540 21.52 0.41 6.36
CA GLY A 540 21.59 1.82 6.08
C GLY A 540 20.21 2.47 6.08
N TYR A 541 20.20 3.78 6.00
CA TYR A 541 18.99 4.58 5.90
C TYR A 541 19.15 5.55 4.73
N LEU A 542 18.19 5.61 3.84
CA LEU A 542 18.19 6.57 2.74
C LEU A 542 18.24 8.00 3.29
N ALA A 543 19.13 8.82 2.74
CA ALA A 543 19.08 10.24 3.00
C ALA A 543 17.81 10.81 2.35
N GLU A 544 17.06 11.62 3.09
CA GLU A 544 15.99 12.39 2.46
C GLU A 544 16.60 13.26 1.34
N PRO A 545 15.94 13.37 0.17
CA PRO A 545 16.39 14.29 -0.85
C PRO A 545 16.45 15.70 -0.21
N GLU A 546 17.63 16.32 -0.28
CA GLU A 546 17.83 17.68 0.21
C GLU A 546 16.74 18.55 -0.46
N GLN A 547 15.76 19.01 0.30
CA GLN A 547 14.78 19.96 -0.20
C GLN A 547 15.56 21.17 -0.70
N ALA A 548 15.56 21.37 -2.02
CA ALA A 548 16.23 22.51 -2.61
C ALA A 548 15.72 23.76 -1.90
N ALA A 549 16.59 24.38 -1.12
CA ALA A 549 16.25 25.61 -0.42
C ALA A 549 15.66 26.59 -1.45
N PRO A 550 14.51 27.22 -1.18
CA PRO A 550 13.91 28.15 -2.11
C PRO A 550 14.97 29.21 -2.45
N ALA A 551 15.31 29.31 -3.72
CA ALA A 551 16.25 30.30 -4.21
C ALA A 551 15.76 31.68 -3.74
N LEU A 552 16.46 32.26 -2.77
CA LEU A 552 16.22 33.64 -2.34
C LEU A 552 16.39 34.51 -3.58
N ALA A 553 15.27 34.95 -4.14
CA ALA A 553 15.26 35.95 -5.19
C ALA A 553 15.98 37.21 -4.65
N ARG A 554 17.21 37.41 -5.11
CA ARG A 554 17.91 38.67 -4.89
C ARG A 554 17.16 39.70 -5.73
N SER A 555 16.36 40.53 -5.08
CA SER A 555 15.84 41.75 -5.66
C SER A 555 17.03 42.67 -5.98
N ALA A 556 17.21 42.96 -7.25
CA ALA A 556 18.06 44.04 -7.75
C ALA A 556 17.32 45.39 -7.69
#